data_f97e310815a0060036890b9c2754b51c
#
_entry.id   f97e310815a0060036890b9c2754b51c
#
_cell.length_a   1.000
_cell.length_b   1.000
_cell.length_c   1.000
_cell.angle_alpha   90.00
_cell.angle_beta   90.00
_cell.angle_gamma   90.00
#
_symmetry.space_group_name_H-M   'P 1'
#
loop_
_entity.id
_entity.type
_entity.pdbx_description
1 polymer ?
#
loop_
_entity_poly.entity_id
_entity_poly.type
_entity_poly.pdbx_seq_one_letter_code
_entity_poly.pdbx_strand_id
1 'polypeptide(L)'
;MSRIMLAGPSGIGKTTFANIIARDYELEFQSGSMRTLMPDMKEVSHADMLKEDKKVQYQKDFQLLNLRNKKFGNLDSFVTDRSYLDSAAYFIYKQSSFQPQCEVDNFLDLCKMLLCRQCDKLIMFDFPTYMIKDWVMADENDKRIHNKYFQHLIAGIMNQVLSIWGSKLRFEFLHHSEKFWEAPDV
;
A
#
# COMPACT_ATOMS: atom_id res chain seq x y z
N MET A 1 -18.64 13.22 1.35
CA MET A 1 -17.15 13.19 1.38
C MET A 1 -16.73 11.75 1.56
N SER A 2 -15.81 11.25 0.75
CA SER A 2 -15.40 9.83 0.79
C SER A 2 -13.90 9.71 0.54
N ARG A 3 -13.17 9.23 1.54
CA ARG A 3 -11.72 9.01 1.47
C ARG A 3 -11.45 7.52 1.39
N ILE A 4 -11.14 7.06 0.17
CA ILE A 4 -10.97 5.64 -0.15
C ILE A 4 -9.48 5.34 -0.30
N MET A 5 -8.99 4.37 0.45
CA MET A 5 -7.61 3.89 0.35
C MET A 5 -7.58 2.44 -0.10
N LEU A 6 -6.70 2.13 -1.06
CA LEU A 6 -6.46 0.76 -1.51
C LEU A 6 -5.20 0.20 -0.85
N ALA A 7 -5.26 -1.01 -0.35
CA ALA A 7 -4.14 -1.74 0.23
C ALA A 7 -3.89 -3.06 -0.49
N GLY A 8 -2.64 -3.50 -0.50
CA GLY A 8 -2.25 -4.78 -1.09
C GLY A 8 -0.83 -4.76 -1.66
N PRO A 9 -0.27 -5.90 -2.03
CA PRO A 9 1.08 -6.01 -2.60
C PRO A 9 1.29 -5.16 -3.85
N SER A 10 2.53 -4.90 -4.20
CA SER A 10 2.86 -4.19 -5.44
C SER A 10 2.50 -5.02 -6.67
N GLY A 11 2.04 -4.39 -7.74
CA GLY A 11 1.80 -5.06 -9.02
C GLY A 11 0.43 -5.74 -9.19
N ILE A 12 -0.48 -5.68 -8.22
CA ILE A 12 -1.80 -6.35 -8.28
C ILE A 12 -2.93 -5.46 -8.85
N GLY A 13 -2.62 -4.41 -9.58
CA GLY A 13 -3.62 -3.59 -10.26
C GLY A 13 -4.29 -2.50 -9.43
N LYS A 14 -3.83 -2.19 -8.21
CA LYS A 14 -4.44 -1.16 -7.35
C LYS A 14 -4.60 0.21 -8.03
N THR A 15 -3.58 0.66 -8.76
CA THR A 15 -3.62 1.95 -9.47
C THR A 15 -4.69 1.97 -10.56
N THR A 16 -4.83 0.87 -11.30
CA THR A 16 -5.89 0.72 -12.31
C THR A 16 -7.26 0.81 -11.66
N PHE A 17 -7.47 0.05 -10.58
CA PHE A 17 -8.75 0.05 -9.87
C PHE A 17 -9.06 1.39 -9.19
N ALA A 18 -8.04 2.07 -8.62
CA ALA A 18 -8.22 3.41 -8.06
C ALA A 18 -8.69 4.42 -9.12
N ASN A 19 -8.18 4.34 -10.35
CA ASN A 19 -8.64 5.22 -11.44
C ASN A 19 -10.09 4.90 -11.86
N ILE A 20 -10.50 3.63 -11.82
CA ILE A 20 -11.90 3.24 -12.07
C ILE A 20 -12.81 3.86 -11.00
N ILE A 21 -12.46 3.68 -9.72
CA ILE A 21 -13.21 4.29 -8.61
C ILE A 21 -13.26 5.81 -8.73
N ALA A 22 -12.13 6.44 -9.06
CA ALA A 22 -12.05 7.90 -9.23
C ALA A 22 -13.05 8.39 -10.26
N ARG A 23 -13.12 7.71 -11.41
CA ARG A 23 -14.06 8.02 -12.49
C ARG A 23 -15.51 7.78 -12.09
N ASP A 24 -15.81 6.60 -11.53
CA ASP A 24 -17.18 6.14 -11.29
C ASP A 24 -17.86 6.85 -10.11
N TYR A 25 -17.06 7.35 -9.15
CA TYR A 25 -17.53 8.09 -7.97
C TYR A 25 -17.17 9.58 -7.99
N GLU A 26 -16.65 10.09 -9.11
CA GLU A 26 -16.22 11.49 -9.26
C GLU A 26 -15.25 11.95 -8.18
N LEU A 27 -14.30 11.06 -7.80
CA LEU A 27 -13.28 11.34 -6.79
C LEU A 27 -11.96 11.74 -7.45
N GLU A 28 -11.16 12.56 -6.75
CA GLU A 28 -9.80 12.86 -7.18
C GLU A 28 -8.88 11.65 -6.92
N PHE A 29 -8.19 11.16 -7.96
CA PHE A 29 -7.15 10.14 -7.77
C PHE A 29 -5.87 10.77 -7.24
N GLN A 30 -5.38 10.22 -6.13
CA GLN A 30 -4.14 10.64 -5.47
C GLN A 30 -3.16 9.48 -5.38
N SER A 31 -2.10 9.49 -6.20
CA SER A 31 -1.06 8.47 -6.05
C SER A 31 -0.31 8.63 -4.73
N GLY A 32 -0.30 7.55 -3.95
CA GLY A 32 0.43 7.41 -2.68
C GLY A 32 1.75 6.66 -2.82
N SER A 33 2.22 6.39 -4.05
CA SER A 33 3.43 5.60 -4.26
C SER A 33 4.69 6.35 -3.83
N MET A 34 5.71 5.61 -3.37
CA MET A 34 7.01 6.19 -3.01
C MET A 34 7.62 6.96 -4.19
N ARG A 35 7.54 6.42 -5.39
CA ARG A 35 8.08 7.03 -6.61
C ARG A 35 7.42 8.37 -6.97
N THR A 36 6.16 8.55 -6.60
CA THR A 36 5.44 9.81 -6.80
C THR A 36 5.75 10.83 -5.72
N LEU A 37 5.88 10.38 -4.47
CA LEU A 37 6.06 11.27 -3.31
C LEU A 37 7.52 11.62 -3.03
N MET A 38 8.45 10.78 -3.48
CA MET A 38 9.90 10.92 -3.32
C MET A 38 10.56 10.80 -4.70
N PRO A 39 10.69 11.89 -5.47
CA PRO A 39 11.20 11.86 -6.85
C PRO A 39 12.58 11.20 -6.97
N ASP A 40 13.45 11.37 -5.99
CA ASP A 40 14.79 10.76 -5.96
C ASP A 40 14.76 9.24 -5.93
N MET A 41 13.61 8.65 -5.55
CA MET A 41 13.42 7.20 -5.53
C MET A 41 12.85 6.64 -6.84
N LYS A 42 12.59 7.50 -7.83
CA LYS A 42 11.94 7.09 -9.09
C LYS A 42 12.77 6.07 -9.87
N GLU A 43 14.08 6.26 -9.88
CA GLU A 43 15.01 5.42 -10.63
C GLU A 43 15.65 4.30 -9.80
N VAL A 44 15.39 4.24 -8.48
CA VAL A 44 15.96 3.24 -7.59
C VAL A 44 15.23 1.92 -7.75
N SER A 45 15.96 0.84 -8.04
CA SER A 45 15.38 -0.51 -8.07
C SER A 45 15.08 -1.02 -6.66
N HIS A 46 14.16 -1.98 -6.55
CA HIS A 46 13.87 -2.60 -5.25
C HIS A 46 15.11 -3.33 -4.68
N ALA A 47 15.91 -3.95 -5.54
CA ALA A 47 17.13 -4.63 -5.12
C ALA A 47 18.15 -3.66 -4.51
N ASP A 48 18.25 -2.45 -5.06
CA ASP A 48 19.14 -1.42 -4.53
C ASP A 48 18.60 -0.84 -3.21
N MET A 49 17.29 -0.66 -3.10
CA MET A 49 16.67 -0.28 -1.82
C MET A 49 16.95 -1.29 -0.70
N LEU A 50 16.97 -2.58 -1.00
CA LEU A 50 17.27 -3.61 0.01
C LEU A 50 18.74 -3.62 0.45
N LYS A 51 19.66 -3.15 -0.39
CA LYS A 51 21.09 -3.02 -0.08
C LYS A 51 21.42 -1.77 0.72
N GLU A 52 20.50 -0.80 0.76
CA GLU A 52 20.69 0.45 1.47
C GLU A 52 20.83 0.21 2.98
N ASP A 53 21.60 1.07 3.63
CA ASP A 53 21.75 1.04 5.10
C ASP A 53 20.39 1.07 5.82
N LYS A 54 20.22 0.25 6.84
CA LYS A 54 18.94 0.06 7.54
C LYS A 54 18.46 1.35 8.24
N LYS A 55 19.37 2.18 8.71
CA LYS A 55 19.03 3.47 9.31
C LYS A 55 18.50 4.44 8.25
N VAL A 56 19.08 4.43 7.05
CA VAL A 56 18.61 5.24 5.92
C VAL A 56 17.24 4.77 5.46
N GLN A 57 17.04 3.45 5.35
CA GLN A 57 15.71 2.88 5.03
C GLN A 57 14.66 3.30 6.06
N TYR A 58 14.99 3.23 7.35
CA TYR A 58 14.11 3.65 8.45
C TYR A 58 13.71 5.12 8.31
N GLN A 59 14.68 6.02 8.06
CA GLN A 59 14.39 7.44 7.87
C GLN A 59 13.49 7.69 6.65
N LYS A 60 13.71 6.97 5.55
CA LYS A 60 12.88 7.06 4.34
C LYS A 60 11.45 6.57 4.59
N ASP A 61 11.26 5.54 5.40
CA ASP A 61 9.91 5.06 5.75
C ASP A 61 9.11 6.12 6.52
N PHE A 62 9.73 6.80 7.49
CA PHE A 62 9.09 7.93 8.19
C PHE A 62 8.85 9.13 7.28
N GLN A 63 9.81 9.46 6.42
CA GLN A 63 9.65 10.52 5.43
C GLN A 63 8.46 10.25 4.50
N LEU A 64 8.34 9.04 3.97
CA LEU A 64 7.23 8.64 3.13
C LEU A 64 5.90 8.72 3.87
N LEU A 65 5.86 8.27 5.13
CA LEU A 65 4.67 8.35 5.97
C LEU A 65 4.22 9.81 6.18
N ASN A 66 5.17 10.71 6.46
CA ASN A 66 4.91 12.13 6.64
C ASN A 66 4.42 12.79 5.34
N LEU A 67 4.99 12.45 4.19
CA LEU A 67 4.56 12.96 2.89
C LEU A 67 3.13 12.52 2.55
N ARG A 68 2.78 11.26 2.83
CA ARG A 68 1.39 10.76 2.71
C ARG A 68 0.45 11.51 3.63
N ASN A 69 0.83 11.65 4.91
CA ASN A 69 0.02 12.38 5.89
C ASN A 69 -0.26 13.82 5.45
N LYS A 70 0.77 14.54 4.98
CA LYS A 70 0.62 15.90 4.46
C LYS A 70 -0.26 15.95 3.21
N LYS A 71 -0.10 15.00 2.30
CA LYS A 71 -0.86 14.97 1.05
C LYS A 71 -2.33 14.65 1.30
N PHE A 72 -2.62 13.60 2.02
CA PHE A 72 -4.00 13.11 2.21
C PHE A 72 -4.75 13.87 3.30
N GLY A 73 -4.04 14.39 4.31
CA GLY A 73 -4.65 15.10 5.44
C GLY A 73 -5.33 16.42 5.08
N ASN A 74 -5.03 16.96 3.90
CA ASN A 74 -5.61 18.22 3.41
C ASN A 74 -6.78 18.00 2.42
N LEU A 75 -7.15 16.73 2.17
CA LEU A 75 -8.18 16.38 1.20
C LEU A 75 -9.44 15.90 1.90
N ASP A 76 -10.59 16.44 1.49
CA ASP A 76 -11.89 16.06 1.99
C ASP A 76 -12.44 14.80 1.32
N SER A 77 -12.04 14.55 0.07
CA SER A 77 -12.55 13.47 -0.74
C SER A 77 -11.52 13.03 -1.76
N PHE A 78 -11.15 11.74 -1.78
CA PHE A 78 -10.16 11.19 -2.71
C PHE A 78 -10.21 9.67 -2.78
N VAL A 79 -9.56 9.11 -3.79
CA VAL A 79 -9.14 7.70 -3.83
C VAL A 79 -7.64 7.60 -4.04
N THR A 80 -6.97 6.68 -3.35
CA THR A 80 -5.54 6.45 -3.49
C THR A 80 -5.18 4.98 -3.65
N ASP A 81 -4.14 4.72 -4.44
CA ASP A 81 -3.59 3.38 -4.70
C ASP A 81 -2.66 2.85 -3.59
N ARG A 82 -2.55 3.57 -2.47
CA ARG A 82 -1.74 3.20 -1.31
C ARG A 82 -2.43 3.61 -0.01
N SER A 83 -2.18 2.81 1.02
CA SER A 83 -2.70 3.07 2.35
C SER A 83 -1.59 3.12 3.40
N TYR A 84 -1.94 3.47 4.61
CA TYR A 84 -1.05 3.37 5.77
C TYR A 84 -0.80 1.91 6.19
N LEU A 85 -1.69 0.99 5.80
CA LEU A 85 -1.47 -0.44 5.97
C LEU A 85 -0.30 -0.93 5.10
N ASP A 86 -0.18 -0.42 3.85
CA ASP A 86 1.00 -0.68 3.02
C ASP A 86 2.27 -0.20 3.73
N SER A 87 2.26 1.00 4.32
CA SER A 87 3.42 1.51 5.07
C SER A 87 3.81 0.58 6.21
N ALA A 88 2.84 0.15 7.01
CA ALA A 88 3.05 -0.76 8.14
C ALA A 88 3.64 -2.10 7.69
N ALA A 89 3.06 -2.73 6.66
CA ALA A 89 3.51 -4.04 6.20
C ALA A 89 4.93 -4.01 5.61
N TYR A 90 5.24 -3.00 4.78
CA TYR A 90 6.58 -2.85 4.23
C TYR A 90 7.61 -2.46 5.29
N PHE A 91 7.23 -1.71 6.31
CA PHE A 91 8.09 -1.39 7.45
C PHE A 91 8.43 -2.65 8.24
N ILE A 92 7.44 -3.46 8.63
CA ILE A 92 7.66 -4.75 9.31
C ILE A 92 8.64 -5.60 8.49
N TYR A 93 8.38 -5.78 7.20
CA TYR A 93 9.24 -6.59 6.34
C TYR A 93 10.70 -6.12 6.35
N LYS A 94 10.94 -4.80 6.32
CA LYS A 94 12.29 -4.24 6.21
C LYS A 94 13.01 -4.08 7.54
N GLN A 95 12.27 -3.80 8.61
CA GLN A 95 12.83 -3.25 9.84
C GLN A 95 12.66 -4.14 11.08
N SER A 96 11.72 -5.09 11.10
CA SER A 96 11.41 -5.86 12.32
C SER A 96 12.59 -6.64 12.90
N SER A 97 13.56 -7.03 12.07
CA SER A 97 14.77 -7.74 12.51
C SER A 97 15.92 -6.81 12.93
N PHE A 98 15.77 -5.50 12.77
CA PHE A 98 16.83 -4.52 12.96
C PHE A 98 16.50 -3.44 14.00
N GLN A 99 15.20 -3.14 14.16
CA GLN A 99 14.76 -2.12 15.10
C GLN A 99 14.30 -2.74 16.42
N PRO A 100 14.47 -2.02 17.54
CA PRO A 100 13.83 -2.41 18.80
C PRO A 100 12.31 -2.52 18.65
N GLN A 101 11.69 -3.45 19.38
CA GLN A 101 10.25 -3.67 19.31
C GLN A 101 9.43 -2.38 19.51
N CYS A 102 9.84 -1.53 20.47
CA CYS A 102 9.14 -0.28 20.74
C CYS A 102 9.13 0.68 19.53
N GLU A 103 10.20 0.70 18.72
CA GLU A 103 10.24 1.53 17.50
C GLU A 103 9.30 0.99 16.41
N VAL A 104 9.22 -0.35 16.31
CA VAL A 104 8.27 -1.01 15.39
C VAL A 104 6.85 -0.69 15.83
N ASP A 105 6.54 -0.86 17.11
CA ASP A 105 5.21 -0.59 17.67
C ASP A 105 4.80 0.87 17.48
N ASN A 106 5.70 1.82 17.74
CA ASN A 106 5.47 3.26 17.53
C ASN A 106 5.13 3.57 16.06
N PHE A 107 5.85 2.97 15.11
CA PHE A 107 5.56 3.18 13.69
C PHE A 107 4.21 2.60 13.30
N LEU A 108 3.87 1.41 13.80
CA LEU A 108 2.59 0.75 13.53
C LEU A 108 1.41 1.53 14.13
N ASP A 109 1.56 2.03 15.35
CA ASP A 109 0.53 2.85 16.02
C ASP A 109 0.30 4.17 15.26
N LEU A 110 1.37 4.80 14.76
CA LEU A 110 1.27 5.98 13.92
C LEU A 110 0.53 5.67 12.61
N CYS A 111 0.87 4.58 11.92
CA CYS A 111 0.18 4.13 10.72
C CYS A 111 -1.32 3.89 10.99
N LYS A 112 -1.66 3.22 12.08
CA LYS A 112 -3.03 2.96 12.50
C LYS A 112 -3.80 4.26 12.77
N MET A 113 -3.21 5.16 13.54
CA MET A 113 -3.80 6.47 13.85
C MET A 113 -4.11 7.26 12.57
N LEU A 114 -3.17 7.31 11.64
CA LEU A 114 -3.34 8.02 10.36
C LEU A 114 -4.40 7.35 9.49
N LEU A 115 -4.44 6.02 9.45
CA LEU A 115 -5.47 5.28 8.73
C LEU A 115 -6.86 5.61 9.28
N CYS A 116 -7.04 5.52 10.59
CA CYS A 116 -8.33 5.85 11.24
C CYS A 116 -8.76 7.30 11.04
N ARG A 117 -7.82 8.22 10.91
CA ARG A 117 -8.10 9.65 10.75
C ARG A 117 -8.42 10.05 9.32
N GLN A 118 -7.79 9.39 8.33
CA GLN A 118 -7.78 9.85 6.94
C GLN A 118 -8.41 8.85 5.95
N CYS A 119 -8.99 7.77 6.43
CA CYS A 119 -9.61 6.75 5.60
C CYS A 119 -11.03 6.48 6.08
N ASP A 120 -12.01 6.61 5.21
CA ASP A 120 -13.40 6.25 5.48
C ASP A 120 -13.69 4.83 4.98
N LYS A 121 -13.04 4.41 3.89
CA LYS A 121 -13.17 3.08 3.31
C LYS A 121 -11.81 2.52 2.89
N LEU A 122 -11.39 1.40 3.47
CA LEU A 122 -10.22 0.64 3.07
C LEU A 122 -10.66 -0.53 2.20
N ILE A 123 -10.08 -0.63 1.00
CA ILE A 123 -10.26 -1.77 0.11
C ILE A 123 -8.97 -2.58 0.11
N MET A 124 -9.01 -3.77 0.68
CA MET A 124 -7.89 -4.69 0.69
C MET A 124 -7.93 -5.60 -0.53
N PHE A 125 -6.84 -5.60 -1.27
CA PHE A 125 -6.64 -6.55 -2.37
C PHE A 125 -6.01 -7.82 -1.82
N ASP A 126 -6.78 -8.89 -1.79
CA ASP A 126 -6.23 -10.22 -1.59
C ASP A 126 -5.39 -10.61 -2.81
N PHE A 127 -4.31 -11.33 -2.57
CA PHE A 127 -3.49 -11.87 -3.65
C PHE A 127 -4.08 -13.23 -4.07
N PRO A 128 -4.85 -13.31 -5.17
CA PRO A 128 -5.47 -14.56 -5.56
C PRO A 128 -4.39 -15.54 -6.08
N THR A 129 -4.44 -16.75 -5.61
CA THR A 129 -3.46 -17.81 -5.90
C THR A 129 -3.38 -18.13 -7.40
N TYR A 130 -4.45 -17.90 -8.16
CA TYR A 130 -4.51 -18.17 -9.59
C TYR A 130 -3.88 -17.08 -10.48
N MET A 131 -3.77 -15.83 -10.03
CA MET A 131 -3.07 -14.76 -10.77
C MET A 131 -1.57 -15.02 -10.94
N ILE A 132 -1.06 -16.08 -10.33
CA ILE A 132 0.36 -16.44 -10.36
C ILE A 132 0.82 -16.90 -11.75
N LYS A 133 -0.09 -17.38 -12.62
CA LYS A 133 0.28 -18.04 -13.88
C LYS A 133 0.53 -17.07 -15.04
N ASP A 134 -0.16 -15.95 -15.11
CA ASP A 134 -0.23 -15.13 -16.33
C ASP A 134 0.48 -13.78 -16.24
N TRP A 135 1.00 -13.42 -15.09
CA TRP A 135 1.65 -12.12 -14.85
C TRP A 135 3.15 -12.08 -15.14
N VAL A 136 3.65 -13.04 -15.89
CA VAL A 136 5.08 -13.17 -16.25
C VAL A 136 5.51 -12.12 -17.29
N MET A 137 4.58 -11.42 -17.91
CA MET A 137 4.85 -10.44 -18.97
C MET A 137 4.93 -9.00 -18.44
N ALA A 138 5.56 -8.80 -17.29
CA ALA A 138 5.95 -7.45 -16.93
C ALA A 138 7.06 -6.98 -17.87
N ASP A 139 6.88 -5.79 -18.43
CA ASP A 139 7.89 -5.07 -19.19
C ASP A 139 9.25 -5.19 -18.48
N GLU A 140 10.32 -5.58 -19.19
CA GLU A 140 11.68 -5.69 -18.65
C GLU A 140 12.15 -4.39 -17.98
N ASN A 141 11.52 -3.26 -18.33
CA ASN A 141 11.74 -1.94 -17.73
C ASN A 141 10.97 -1.72 -16.41
N ASP A 142 10.08 -2.64 -16.00
CA ASP A 142 9.35 -2.48 -14.76
C ASP A 142 10.24 -2.83 -13.55
N LYS A 143 10.72 -1.80 -12.86
CA LYS A 143 11.55 -1.90 -11.65
C LYS A 143 10.79 -2.43 -10.42
N ARG A 144 9.55 -2.89 -10.58
CA ARG A 144 8.75 -3.47 -9.49
C ARG A 144 9.15 -4.90 -9.20
N ILE A 145 8.83 -5.34 -7.98
CA ILE A 145 9.05 -6.75 -7.61
C ILE A 145 7.91 -7.58 -8.20
N HIS A 146 8.25 -8.42 -9.16
CA HIS A 146 7.33 -9.41 -9.73
C HIS A 146 7.51 -10.80 -9.09
N ASN A 147 7.99 -10.86 -7.85
CA ASN A 147 8.16 -12.10 -7.13
C ASN A 147 6.87 -12.44 -6.37
N LYS A 148 6.18 -13.50 -6.80
CA LYS A 148 4.93 -13.97 -6.18
C LYS A 148 5.07 -14.27 -4.68
N TYR A 149 6.18 -14.85 -4.27
CA TYR A 149 6.41 -15.18 -2.87
C TYR A 149 6.53 -13.91 -2.00
N PHE A 150 7.19 -12.89 -2.54
CA PHE A 150 7.26 -11.60 -1.89
C PHE A 150 5.88 -10.94 -1.77
N GLN A 151 5.07 -11.02 -2.82
CA GLN A 151 3.70 -10.48 -2.80
C GLN A 151 2.82 -11.21 -1.77
N HIS A 152 2.91 -12.55 -1.70
CA HIS A 152 2.23 -13.34 -0.66
C HIS A 152 2.71 -12.99 0.75
N LEU A 153 4.00 -12.82 0.94
CA LEU A 153 4.57 -12.42 2.22
C LEU A 153 4.01 -11.07 2.68
N ILE A 154 4.02 -10.07 1.80
CA ILE A 154 3.47 -8.74 2.12
C ILE A 154 1.96 -8.81 2.38
N ALA A 155 1.19 -9.57 1.58
CA ALA A 155 -0.22 -9.77 1.84
C ALA A 155 -0.48 -10.44 3.21
N GLY A 156 0.30 -11.46 3.55
CA GLY A 156 0.24 -12.11 4.86
C GLY A 156 0.52 -11.16 6.03
N ILE A 157 1.54 -10.31 5.90
CA ILE A 157 1.84 -9.28 6.90
C ILE A 157 0.68 -8.28 7.02
N MET A 158 0.10 -7.82 5.90
CA MET A 158 -1.05 -6.89 5.91
C MET A 158 -2.24 -7.51 6.64
N ASN A 159 -2.58 -8.77 6.34
CA ASN A 159 -3.69 -9.48 6.98
C ASN A 159 -3.44 -9.64 8.49
N GLN A 160 -2.21 -9.94 8.90
CA GLN A 160 -1.85 -10.03 10.31
C GLN A 160 -1.97 -8.68 11.03
N VAL A 161 -1.47 -7.60 10.41
CA VAL A 161 -1.59 -6.23 10.96
C VAL A 161 -3.07 -5.86 11.12
N LEU A 162 -3.90 -6.13 10.12
CA LEU A 162 -5.34 -5.86 10.19
C LEU A 162 -6.04 -6.67 11.27
N SER A 163 -5.67 -7.93 11.44
CA SER A 163 -6.21 -8.78 12.53
C SER A 163 -5.93 -8.15 13.91
N ILE A 164 -4.74 -7.60 14.10
CA ILE A 164 -4.35 -6.91 15.34
C ILE A 164 -5.10 -5.56 15.48
N TRP A 165 -5.30 -4.84 14.38
CA TRP A 165 -5.96 -3.53 14.37
C TRP A 165 -7.49 -3.62 14.39
N GLY A 166 -8.07 -4.70 13.84
CA GLY A 166 -9.45 -4.84 13.35
C GLY A 166 -10.56 -4.41 14.30
N SER A 167 -10.47 -4.73 15.58
CA SER A 167 -11.54 -4.43 16.55
C SER A 167 -11.71 -2.94 16.87
N LYS A 168 -10.82 -2.07 16.38
CA LYS A 168 -10.79 -0.62 16.67
C LYS A 168 -10.92 0.26 15.43
N LEU A 169 -11.01 -0.34 14.24
CA LEU A 169 -11.09 0.41 12.99
C LEU A 169 -12.52 0.91 12.74
N ARG A 170 -12.66 2.19 12.39
CA ARG A 170 -13.94 2.86 12.10
C ARG A 170 -14.21 3.03 10.61
N PHE A 171 -13.78 2.08 9.77
CA PHE A 171 -14.00 2.14 8.33
C PHE A 171 -14.43 0.78 7.78
N GLU A 172 -15.05 0.79 6.63
CA GLU A 172 -15.43 -0.44 5.93
C GLU A 172 -14.20 -1.14 5.40
N PHE A 173 -14.19 -2.45 5.57
CA PHE A 173 -13.18 -3.34 5.08
C PHE A 173 -13.78 -4.26 4.02
N LEU A 174 -13.26 -4.18 2.81
CA LEU A 174 -13.73 -5.00 1.69
C LEU A 174 -12.56 -5.82 1.13
N HIS A 175 -12.73 -7.13 1.09
CA HIS A 175 -11.85 -7.99 0.32
C HIS A 175 -12.24 -7.89 -1.15
N HIS A 176 -11.24 -7.71 -2.02
CA HIS A 176 -11.45 -7.77 -3.46
C HIS A 176 -11.73 -9.24 -3.84
N SER A 177 -12.92 -9.53 -4.30
CA SER A 177 -13.27 -10.84 -4.84
C SER A 177 -12.96 -10.89 -6.35
N GLU A 178 -12.76 -12.11 -6.89
CA GLU A 178 -12.38 -12.40 -8.28
C GLU A 178 -13.27 -11.73 -9.35
N LYS A 179 -14.49 -11.37 -9.00
CA LYS A 179 -15.51 -10.84 -9.95
C LYS A 179 -15.23 -9.43 -10.50
N PHE A 180 -14.28 -8.69 -9.94
CA PHE A 180 -13.97 -7.32 -10.40
C PHE A 180 -13.08 -7.25 -11.64
N TRP A 181 -12.51 -8.37 -12.09
CA TRP A 181 -11.64 -8.45 -13.26
C TRP A 181 -12.33 -8.93 -14.53
N GLU A 182 -13.56 -9.32 -14.46
CA GLU A 182 -14.39 -9.39 -15.66
C GLU A 182 -14.57 -7.95 -16.11
N ALA A 183 -13.80 -7.56 -17.13
CA ALA A 183 -13.94 -6.26 -17.75
C ALA A 183 -15.41 -6.07 -18.10
N PRO A 184 -16.03 -4.92 -17.78
CA PRO A 184 -17.33 -4.64 -18.35
C PRO A 184 -17.17 -4.70 -19.86
N ASP A 185 -18.01 -5.49 -20.51
CA ASP A 185 -18.12 -5.53 -21.96
C ASP A 185 -18.27 -4.09 -22.44
N VAL A 186 -17.28 -3.61 -23.20
CA VAL A 186 -17.26 -2.29 -23.82
C VAL A 186 -18.06 -2.40 -25.12
#